data_1e37aa598e2db7ab11ddfdcd24136d47
#
_entry.id   1e37aa598e2db7ab11ddfdcd24136d47
#
_cell.length_a   1.000
_cell.length_b   1.000
_cell.length_c   1.000
_cell.angle_alpha   90.00
_cell.angle_beta   90.00
_cell.angle_gamma   90.00
#
_symmetry.space_group_name_H-M   'P 1'
#
loop_
_entity.id
_entity.type
_entity.pdbx_description
1 polymer ?
#
loop_
_entity_poly.entity_id
_entity_poly.type
_entity_poly.pdbx_seq_one_letter_code
_entity_poly.pdbx_strand_id
1 'polypeptide(L)'
;MVSLAALSLIVLLAGTELLFTGLDVLNLKHGARAVRESESWVRESLDVDDPDRMLAYQRQKTTLSRVQSWLGVALVLAVVVSGLFGDVVGMLTETGRSTVLQGVGLLIGVVVLSRLVGAPFDLYETFVVEERFGFNNQTLGLWVRDFVIGLVISVAFSAVIGGVVLAAVERLPTLWPVAGWAIVVGFSLLMMVVYPRFIAPLFNDFDPIESGPLRDAVDDVFDRAGFECEQVYEMDASRRSSHSNAYFVGFGETKRVVLFDTLVEQMDHDSVQAVLAHELAHWKRGHIWKQLGASAVQMGVVFGFLWWVTTSQWVYAAFSLPSVTYAALAIGLLYAGPMLSLLSPLTNRLSLAHEREADDFAAQTMGESESMTRALTTLAGENLSNPFPHPWYAAFHYSHPPIPERIRRLRDGTDGSSRDESTDSASSV
;
A
#
# COMPACT_ATOMS: atom_id res chain seq x y z
N MET A 1 -25.68 -0.19 30.14
CA MET A 1 -26.21 0.29 28.81
C MET A 1 -25.05 0.74 27.97
N VAL A 2 -24.97 0.29 26.70
CA VAL A 2 -23.96 0.75 25.76
C VAL A 2 -24.15 2.26 25.52
N SER A 3 -23.09 3.07 25.66
CA SER A 3 -23.17 4.50 25.42
C SER A 3 -23.42 4.78 23.93
N LEU A 4 -24.00 5.95 23.59
CA LEU A 4 -24.18 6.38 22.22
C LEU A 4 -22.85 6.39 21.44
N ALA A 5 -21.75 6.74 22.09
CA ALA A 5 -20.42 6.73 21.48
C ALA A 5 -19.94 5.30 21.19
N ALA A 6 -20.09 4.38 22.14
CA ALA A 6 -19.75 2.99 21.88
C ALA A 6 -20.61 2.40 20.75
N LEU A 7 -21.90 2.76 20.69
CA LEU A 7 -22.79 2.38 19.59
C LEU A 7 -22.30 2.96 18.25
N SER A 8 -21.90 4.25 18.21
CA SER A 8 -21.37 4.87 16.99
C SER A 8 -20.07 4.21 16.51
N LEU A 9 -19.20 3.79 17.43
CA LEU A 9 -17.99 3.03 17.08
C LEU A 9 -18.34 1.66 16.50
N ILE A 10 -19.27 0.94 17.11
CA ILE A 10 -19.75 -0.36 16.61
C ILE A 10 -20.31 -0.18 15.18
N VAL A 11 -21.20 0.80 14.98
CA VAL A 11 -21.80 1.06 13.66
C VAL A 11 -20.75 1.44 12.63
N LEU A 12 -19.77 2.26 13.02
CA LEU A 12 -18.70 2.66 12.10
C LEU A 12 -17.80 1.48 11.72
N LEU A 13 -17.27 0.73 12.70
CA LEU A 13 -16.39 -0.40 12.43
C LEU A 13 -17.10 -1.53 11.68
N ALA A 14 -18.23 -2.01 12.22
CA ALA A 14 -18.98 -3.08 11.59
C ALA A 14 -19.63 -2.65 10.26
N GLY A 15 -20.11 -1.42 10.15
CA GLY A 15 -20.69 -0.87 8.93
C GLY A 15 -19.69 -0.74 7.81
N THR A 16 -18.48 -0.26 8.11
CA THR A 16 -17.37 -0.21 7.15
C THR A 16 -16.96 -1.60 6.69
N GLU A 17 -16.86 -2.55 7.61
CA GLU A 17 -16.50 -3.92 7.27
C GLU A 17 -17.58 -4.63 6.44
N LEU A 18 -18.87 -4.38 6.74
CA LEU A 18 -19.99 -4.85 5.92
C LEU A 18 -19.96 -4.26 4.50
N LEU A 19 -19.67 -2.96 4.38
CA LEU A 19 -19.52 -2.30 3.09
C LEU A 19 -18.41 -2.98 2.26
N PHE A 20 -17.21 -3.15 2.84
CA PHE A 20 -16.09 -3.75 2.13
C PHE A 20 -16.32 -5.22 1.81
N THR A 21 -16.94 -5.99 2.71
CA THR A 21 -17.37 -7.36 2.41
C THR A 21 -18.36 -7.40 1.25
N GLY A 22 -19.30 -6.44 1.19
CA GLY A 22 -20.22 -6.30 0.07
C GLY A 22 -19.51 -5.97 -1.25
N LEU A 23 -18.53 -5.07 -1.22
CA LEU A 23 -17.71 -4.71 -2.38
C LEU A 23 -16.87 -5.91 -2.87
N ASP A 24 -16.29 -6.70 -1.96
CA ASP A 24 -15.56 -7.92 -2.30
C ASP A 24 -16.46 -8.94 -3.00
N VAL A 25 -17.64 -9.19 -2.47
CA VAL A 25 -18.60 -10.11 -3.08
C VAL A 25 -19.03 -9.63 -4.49
N LEU A 26 -19.24 -8.33 -4.65
CA LEU A 26 -19.53 -7.74 -5.94
C LEU A 26 -18.36 -7.90 -6.92
N ASN A 27 -17.14 -7.64 -6.45
CA ASN A 27 -15.92 -7.75 -7.25
C ASN A 27 -15.67 -9.19 -7.70
N LEU A 28 -15.76 -10.17 -6.79
CA LEU A 28 -15.57 -11.58 -7.13
C LEU A 28 -16.62 -12.08 -8.13
N LYS A 29 -17.88 -11.69 -7.98
CA LYS A 29 -18.95 -12.06 -8.92
C LYS A 29 -18.78 -11.38 -10.28
N HIS A 30 -18.42 -10.10 -10.29
CA HIS A 30 -18.19 -9.34 -11.51
C HIS A 30 -16.99 -9.88 -12.27
N GLY A 31 -15.84 -10.04 -11.60
CA GLY A 31 -14.61 -10.58 -12.18
C GLY A 31 -14.82 -11.98 -12.76
N ALA A 32 -15.48 -12.87 -12.00
CA ALA A 32 -15.78 -14.22 -12.49
C ALA A 32 -16.66 -14.24 -13.75
N ARG A 33 -17.62 -13.31 -13.87
CA ARG A 33 -18.44 -13.18 -15.07
C ARG A 33 -17.60 -12.61 -16.23
N ALA A 34 -16.91 -11.49 -16.00
CA ALA A 34 -16.16 -10.81 -17.05
C ALA A 34 -14.99 -11.66 -17.59
N VAL A 35 -14.29 -12.40 -16.73
CA VAL A 35 -13.25 -13.35 -17.14
C VAL A 35 -13.84 -14.44 -18.06
N ARG A 36 -15.01 -15.01 -17.74
CA ARG A 36 -15.66 -16.02 -18.60
C ARG A 36 -16.18 -15.44 -19.91
N GLU A 37 -16.71 -14.21 -19.90
CA GLU A 37 -17.17 -13.52 -21.10
C GLU A 37 -16.00 -13.11 -22.02
N SER A 38 -14.81 -12.95 -21.47
CA SER A 38 -13.58 -12.55 -22.16
C SER A 38 -12.48 -13.62 -22.08
N GLU A 39 -12.85 -14.91 -22.00
CA GLU A 39 -11.90 -15.99 -21.74
C GLU A 39 -10.79 -16.09 -22.81
N SER A 40 -11.11 -15.91 -24.09
CA SER A 40 -10.12 -15.89 -25.17
C SER A 40 -9.10 -14.78 -24.98
N TRP A 41 -9.54 -13.57 -24.63
CA TRP A 41 -8.64 -12.46 -24.36
C TRP A 41 -7.76 -12.73 -23.13
N VAL A 42 -8.31 -13.30 -22.06
CA VAL A 42 -7.53 -13.65 -20.86
C VAL A 42 -6.44 -14.65 -21.19
N ARG A 43 -6.77 -15.69 -21.96
CA ARG A 43 -5.80 -16.72 -22.40
C ARG A 43 -4.74 -16.18 -23.32
N GLU A 44 -5.16 -15.43 -24.36
CA GLU A 44 -4.26 -14.98 -25.42
C GLU A 44 -3.43 -13.75 -25.03
N SER A 45 -4.01 -12.80 -24.27
CA SER A 45 -3.34 -11.54 -23.94
C SER A 45 -2.63 -11.56 -22.59
N LEU A 46 -3.10 -12.34 -21.61
CA LEU A 46 -2.45 -12.44 -20.31
C LEU A 46 -1.61 -13.72 -20.17
N ASP A 47 -1.55 -14.55 -21.20
CA ASP A 47 -0.85 -15.85 -21.20
C ASP A 47 -1.27 -16.74 -20.02
N VAL A 48 -2.57 -16.71 -19.67
CA VAL A 48 -3.13 -17.48 -18.57
C VAL A 48 -3.84 -18.72 -19.11
N ASP A 49 -3.20 -19.88 -19.02
CA ASP A 49 -3.75 -21.17 -19.47
C ASP A 49 -5.06 -21.54 -18.78
N ASP A 50 -5.17 -21.25 -17.48
CA ASP A 50 -6.31 -21.59 -16.64
C ASP A 50 -6.90 -20.34 -15.94
N PRO A 51 -7.89 -19.66 -16.57
CA PRO A 51 -8.58 -18.55 -15.94
C PRO A 51 -9.31 -18.90 -14.62
N ASP A 52 -9.73 -20.15 -14.44
CA ASP A 52 -10.35 -20.59 -13.18
C ASP A 52 -9.32 -20.62 -12.03
N ARG A 53 -8.04 -20.88 -12.31
CA ARG A 53 -6.94 -20.77 -11.36
C ARG A 53 -6.78 -19.33 -10.86
N MET A 54 -6.83 -18.34 -11.76
CA MET A 54 -6.80 -16.90 -11.40
C MET A 54 -7.99 -16.55 -10.49
N LEU A 55 -9.20 -16.96 -10.84
CA LEU A 55 -10.40 -16.71 -10.04
C LEU A 55 -10.35 -17.40 -8.67
N ALA A 56 -9.81 -18.62 -8.61
CA ALA A 56 -9.62 -19.36 -7.37
C ALA A 56 -8.62 -18.65 -6.44
N TYR A 57 -7.51 -18.15 -6.97
CA TYR A 57 -6.52 -17.39 -6.23
C TYR A 57 -7.12 -16.11 -5.64
N GLN A 58 -7.76 -15.29 -6.46
CA GLN A 58 -8.43 -14.06 -6.00
C GLN A 58 -9.48 -14.34 -4.92
N ARG A 59 -10.26 -15.41 -5.08
CA ARG A 59 -11.26 -15.79 -4.07
C ARG A 59 -10.62 -16.20 -2.75
N GLN A 60 -9.53 -16.97 -2.77
CA GLN A 60 -8.88 -17.43 -1.54
C GLN A 60 -8.26 -16.24 -0.78
N LYS A 61 -7.52 -15.37 -1.46
CA LYS A 61 -6.93 -14.16 -0.86
C LYS A 61 -8.02 -13.26 -0.27
N THR A 62 -9.06 -12.95 -1.02
CA THR A 62 -10.17 -12.10 -0.54
C THR A 62 -10.86 -12.72 0.67
N THR A 63 -11.12 -14.04 0.65
CA THR A 63 -11.77 -14.72 1.78
C THR A 63 -10.91 -14.66 3.03
N LEU A 64 -9.62 -14.97 2.92
CA LEU A 64 -8.68 -14.93 4.04
C LEU A 64 -8.60 -13.52 4.65
N SER A 65 -8.41 -12.50 3.81
CA SER A 65 -8.37 -11.10 4.21
C SER A 65 -9.66 -10.69 4.96
N ARG A 66 -10.84 -11.09 4.46
CA ARG A 66 -12.11 -10.78 5.14
C ARG A 66 -12.27 -11.47 6.48
N VAL A 67 -11.88 -12.75 6.60
CA VAL A 67 -11.90 -13.46 7.89
C VAL A 67 -10.98 -12.76 8.90
N GLN A 68 -9.78 -12.37 8.49
CA GLN A 68 -8.85 -11.64 9.34
C GLN A 68 -9.41 -10.27 9.77
N SER A 69 -9.99 -9.51 8.85
CA SER A 69 -10.57 -8.19 9.13
C SER A 69 -11.76 -8.31 10.12
N TRP A 70 -12.68 -9.24 9.89
CA TRP A 70 -13.80 -9.46 10.80
C TRP A 70 -13.36 -9.92 12.20
N LEU A 71 -12.34 -10.78 12.27
CA LEU A 71 -11.74 -11.15 13.56
C LEU A 71 -11.15 -9.92 14.25
N GLY A 72 -10.43 -9.08 13.54
CA GLY A 72 -9.87 -7.83 14.07
C GLY A 72 -10.96 -6.91 14.61
N VAL A 73 -12.02 -6.65 13.85
CA VAL A 73 -13.18 -5.86 14.30
C VAL A 73 -13.84 -6.49 15.53
N ALA A 74 -14.06 -7.79 15.52
CA ALA A 74 -14.68 -8.49 16.65
C ALA A 74 -13.84 -8.37 17.94
N LEU A 75 -12.51 -8.54 17.84
CA LEU A 75 -11.59 -8.40 18.97
C LEU A 75 -11.57 -6.97 19.51
N VAL A 76 -11.46 -5.96 18.64
CA VAL A 76 -11.49 -4.55 19.04
C VAL A 76 -12.81 -4.22 19.75
N LEU A 77 -13.93 -4.62 19.16
CA LEU A 77 -15.24 -4.37 19.76
C LEU A 77 -15.40 -5.12 21.09
N ALA A 78 -14.93 -6.36 21.18
CA ALA A 78 -14.97 -7.12 22.44
C ALA A 78 -14.16 -6.40 23.53
N VAL A 79 -12.95 -5.93 23.24
CA VAL A 79 -12.09 -5.22 24.21
C VAL A 79 -12.69 -3.88 24.63
N VAL A 80 -13.27 -3.13 23.68
CA VAL A 80 -13.82 -1.80 23.99
C VAL A 80 -15.17 -1.89 24.71
N VAL A 81 -16.08 -2.76 24.23
CA VAL A 81 -17.45 -2.84 24.76
C VAL A 81 -17.49 -3.55 26.11
N SER A 82 -16.60 -4.51 26.36
CA SER A 82 -16.52 -5.20 27.68
C SER A 82 -15.99 -4.31 28.81
N GLY A 83 -15.35 -3.16 28.46
CA GLY A 83 -14.64 -2.32 29.42
C GLY A 83 -13.19 -2.73 29.66
N LEU A 84 -12.73 -3.85 29.09
CA LEU A 84 -11.36 -4.35 29.25
C LEU A 84 -10.32 -3.29 28.85
N PHE A 85 -10.60 -2.48 27.84
CA PHE A 85 -9.71 -1.37 27.45
C PHE A 85 -9.54 -0.36 28.62
N GLY A 86 -10.63 0.02 29.28
CA GLY A 86 -10.59 0.89 30.46
C GLY A 86 -9.82 0.26 31.62
N ASP A 87 -10.00 -1.04 31.87
CA ASP A 87 -9.28 -1.77 32.92
C ASP A 87 -7.78 -1.80 32.64
N VAL A 88 -7.36 -2.09 31.40
CA VAL A 88 -5.94 -2.07 30.99
C VAL A 88 -5.34 -0.68 31.17
N VAL A 89 -6.05 0.39 30.77
CA VAL A 89 -5.60 1.77 30.99
C VAL A 89 -5.52 2.07 32.49
N GLY A 90 -6.49 1.60 33.29
CA GLY A 90 -6.46 1.70 34.77
C GLY A 90 -5.22 1.07 35.37
N MET A 91 -4.92 -0.17 34.99
CA MET A 91 -3.71 -0.88 35.45
C MET A 91 -2.43 -0.12 35.09
N LEU A 92 -2.37 0.46 33.89
CA LEU A 92 -1.21 1.27 33.47
C LEU A 92 -1.07 2.54 34.31
N THR A 93 -2.17 3.21 34.67
CA THR A 93 -2.13 4.41 35.53
C THR A 93 -1.69 4.08 36.96
N GLU A 94 -2.10 2.91 37.49
CA GLU A 94 -1.69 2.44 38.81
C GLU A 94 -0.18 2.15 38.92
N THR A 95 0.53 1.96 37.81
CA THR A 95 1.99 1.76 37.84
C THR A 95 2.75 2.98 38.38
N GLY A 96 2.13 4.16 38.45
CA GLY A 96 2.75 5.41 38.87
C GLY A 96 3.85 5.92 37.94
N ARG A 97 4.03 5.34 36.76
CA ARG A 97 4.99 5.81 35.75
C ARG A 97 4.47 7.05 35.03
N SER A 98 5.34 7.76 34.29
CA SER A 98 4.92 8.92 33.50
C SER A 98 3.88 8.51 32.44
N THR A 99 2.98 9.42 32.09
CA THR A 99 1.93 9.23 31.09
C THR A 99 2.50 8.83 29.74
N VAL A 100 3.68 9.36 29.37
CA VAL A 100 4.41 8.94 28.16
C VAL A 100 4.76 7.46 28.21
N LEU A 101 5.33 6.96 29.31
CA LEU A 101 5.71 5.54 29.43
C LEU A 101 4.49 4.62 29.44
N GLN A 102 3.41 5.05 30.09
CA GLN A 102 2.13 4.29 30.07
C GLN A 102 1.57 4.18 28.66
N GLY A 103 1.51 5.30 27.91
CA GLY A 103 1.02 5.34 26.54
C GLY A 103 1.91 4.58 25.54
N VAL A 104 3.23 4.66 25.70
CA VAL A 104 4.19 3.84 24.92
C VAL A 104 4.00 2.36 25.22
N GLY A 105 3.82 1.98 26.50
CA GLY A 105 3.52 0.60 26.88
C GLY A 105 2.22 0.06 26.25
N LEU A 106 1.16 0.88 26.26
CA LEU A 106 -0.09 0.55 25.58
C LEU A 106 0.14 0.35 24.07
N LEU A 107 0.82 1.27 23.43
CA LEU A 107 1.09 1.23 21.99
C LEU A 107 1.90 -0.01 21.60
N ILE A 108 2.96 -0.32 22.34
CA ILE A 108 3.76 -1.54 22.13
C ILE A 108 2.89 -2.79 22.33
N GLY A 109 2.07 -2.82 23.39
CA GLY A 109 1.16 -3.93 23.65
C GLY A 109 0.18 -4.15 22.49
N VAL A 110 -0.40 -3.09 21.94
CA VAL A 110 -1.30 -3.16 20.77
C VAL A 110 -0.53 -3.66 19.54
N VAL A 111 0.67 -3.14 19.27
CA VAL A 111 1.50 -3.57 18.12
C VAL A 111 1.86 -5.05 18.23
N VAL A 112 2.34 -5.51 19.38
CA VAL A 112 2.72 -6.91 19.60
C VAL A 112 1.50 -7.83 19.46
N LEU A 113 0.38 -7.48 20.10
CA LEU A 113 -0.84 -8.27 20.02
C LEU A 113 -1.37 -8.35 18.59
N SER A 114 -1.40 -7.24 17.85
CA SER A 114 -1.83 -7.22 16.45
C SER A 114 -0.95 -8.11 15.57
N ARG A 115 0.37 -8.08 15.75
CA ARG A 115 1.30 -8.95 15.04
C ARG A 115 1.09 -10.44 15.37
N LEU A 116 0.87 -10.76 16.64
CA LEU A 116 0.63 -12.14 17.06
C LEU A 116 -0.72 -12.68 16.56
N VAL A 117 -1.76 -11.84 16.54
CA VAL A 117 -3.08 -12.21 15.98
C VAL A 117 -3.01 -12.35 14.45
N GLY A 118 -2.22 -11.52 13.77
CA GLY A 118 -2.02 -11.61 12.33
C GLY A 118 -1.17 -12.81 11.89
N ALA A 119 -0.19 -13.22 12.69
CA ALA A 119 0.79 -14.25 12.32
C ALA A 119 0.18 -15.58 11.80
N PRO A 120 -0.90 -16.15 12.37
CA PRO A 120 -1.52 -17.35 11.80
C PRO A 120 -2.11 -17.14 10.40
N PHE A 121 -2.60 -15.94 10.10
CA PHE A 121 -3.14 -15.59 8.78
C PHE A 121 -2.01 -15.44 7.78
N ASP A 122 -0.92 -14.76 8.16
CA ASP A 122 0.28 -14.61 7.31
C ASP A 122 0.92 -15.97 7.00
N LEU A 123 1.00 -16.87 8.00
CA LEU A 123 1.46 -18.24 7.81
C LEU A 123 0.55 -19.02 6.84
N TYR A 124 -0.76 -18.91 7.02
CA TYR A 124 -1.71 -19.59 6.13
C TYR A 124 -1.67 -19.01 4.71
N GLU A 125 -1.56 -17.70 4.57
CA GLU A 125 -1.40 -17.05 3.26
C GLU A 125 -0.15 -17.58 2.56
N THR A 126 1.02 -17.50 3.22
CA THR A 126 2.31 -17.88 2.64
C THR A 126 2.39 -19.38 2.31
N PHE A 127 2.14 -20.25 3.29
CA PHE A 127 2.41 -21.69 3.17
C PHE A 127 1.23 -22.53 2.69
N VAL A 128 0.05 -21.94 2.53
CA VAL A 128 -1.13 -22.66 2.01
C VAL A 128 -1.65 -21.99 0.74
N VAL A 129 -1.89 -20.68 0.75
CA VAL A 129 -2.45 -20.00 -0.42
C VAL A 129 -1.36 -19.79 -1.46
N GLU A 130 -0.30 -19.05 -1.16
CA GLU A 130 0.78 -18.76 -2.11
C GLU A 130 1.48 -20.04 -2.59
N GLU A 131 1.72 -21.00 -1.69
CA GLU A 131 2.26 -22.34 -2.04
C GLU A 131 1.37 -23.07 -3.05
N ARG A 132 0.05 -23.09 -2.84
CA ARG A 132 -0.90 -23.74 -3.72
C ARG A 132 -0.89 -23.18 -5.14
N PHE A 133 -0.63 -21.89 -5.28
CA PHE A 133 -0.61 -21.19 -6.58
C PHE A 133 0.82 -21.03 -7.13
N GLY A 134 1.82 -21.61 -6.48
CA GLY A 134 3.21 -21.60 -6.95
C GLY A 134 3.93 -20.26 -6.74
N PHE A 135 3.45 -19.43 -5.84
CA PHE A 135 4.06 -18.13 -5.54
C PHE A 135 5.00 -18.16 -4.33
N ASN A 136 4.88 -19.15 -3.45
CA ASN A 136 5.73 -19.22 -2.27
C ASN A 136 7.08 -19.86 -2.57
N ASN A 137 8.17 -19.12 -2.33
CA ASN A 137 9.52 -19.62 -2.33
C ASN A 137 10.16 -19.51 -0.93
N GLN A 138 9.40 -19.03 0.05
CA GLN A 138 9.89 -18.76 1.39
C GLN A 138 9.92 -20.02 2.25
N THR A 139 11.02 -20.24 2.98
CA THR A 139 11.09 -21.27 4.00
C THR A 139 10.49 -20.76 5.33
N LEU A 140 10.00 -21.69 6.18
CA LEU A 140 9.53 -21.32 7.52
C LEU A 140 10.60 -20.60 8.36
N GLY A 141 11.87 -21.00 8.22
CA GLY A 141 12.96 -20.33 8.92
C GLY A 141 13.16 -18.88 8.47
N LEU A 142 13.04 -18.62 7.17
CA LEU A 142 13.10 -17.25 6.62
C LEU A 142 11.89 -16.44 7.08
N TRP A 143 10.68 -17.03 7.05
CA TRP A 143 9.46 -16.37 7.53
C TRP A 143 9.58 -15.96 9.01
N VAL A 144 10.06 -16.88 9.89
CA VAL A 144 10.25 -16.58 11.33
C VAL A 144 11.27 -15.46 11.52
N ARG A 145 12.38 -15.49 10.79
CA ARG A 145 13.41 -14.43 10.82
C ARG A 145 12.78 -13.08 10.45
N ASP A 146 12.08 -13.01 9.34
CA ASP A 146 11.48 -11.78 8.82
C ASP A 146 10.37 -11.27 9.75
N PHE A 147 9.57 -12.17 10.32
CA PHE A 147 8.56 -11.84 11.34
C PHE A 147 9.21 -11.20 12.59
N VAL A 148 10.29 -11.81 13.11
CA VAL A 148 10.97 -11.28 14.31
C VAL A 148 11.63 -9.93 14.01
N ILE A 149 12.33 -9.78 12.89
CA ILE A 149 12.94 -8.51 12.49
C ILE A 149 11.85 -7.42 12.34
N GLY A 150 10.77 -7.75 11.62
CA GLY A 150 9.65 -6.83 11.44
C GLY A 150 8.96 -6.44 12.74
N LEU A 151 8.82 -7.38 13.69
CA LEU A 151 8.28 -7.09 15.02
C LEU A 151 9.21 -6.14 15.81
N VAL A 152 10.51 -6.40 15.83
CA VAL A 152 11.50 -5.56 16.53
C VAL A 152 11.49 -4.14 15.96
N ILE A 153 11.50 -4.00 14.64
CA ILE A 153 11.43 -2.69 13.96
C ILE A 153 10.11 -1.98 14.30
N SER A 154 8.97 -2.69 14.25
CA SER A 154 7.66 -2.12 14.58
C SER A 154 7.60 -1.62 16.02
N VAL A 155 8.12 -2.38 16.97
CA VAL A 155 8.20 -1.99 18.38
C VAL A 155 9.13 -0.79 18.58
N ALA A 156 10.31 -0.79 17.94
CA ALA A 156 11.27 0.31 18.04
C ALA A 156 10.68 1.63 17.49
N PHE A 157 10.07 1.59 16.30
CA PHE A 157 9.45 2.77 15.72
C PHE A 157 8.25 3.24 16.54
N SER A 158 7.40 2.33 17.01
CA SER A 158 6.27 2.68 17.88
C SER A 158 6.72 3.33 19.17
N ALA A 159 7.80 2.82 19.79
CA ALA A 159 8.36 3.38 21.00
C ALA A 159 8.92 4.80 20.76
N VAL A 160 9.69 4.97 19.70
CA VAL A 160 10.35 6.27 19.40
C VAL A 160 9.32 7.30 18.94
N ILE A 161 8.55 7.01 17.89
CA ILE A 161 7.60 7.98 17.32
C ILE A 161 6.44 8.22 18.28
N GLY A 162 5.85 7.14 18.82
CA GLY A 162 4.78 7.25 19.82
C GLY A 162 5.24 7.99 21.07
N GLY A 163 6.46 7.71 21.55
CA GLY A 163 7.05 8.40 22.69
C GLY A 163 7.25 9.90 22.44
N VAL A 164 7.77 10.28 21.28
CA VAL A 164 7.97 11.71 20.91
C VAL A 164 6.63 12.43 20.76
N VAL A 165 5.64 11.81 20.11
CA VAL A 165 4.27 12.37 19.98
C VAL A 165 3.62 12.52 21.36
N LEU A 166 3.68 11.49 22.21
CA LEU A 166 3.11 11.57 23.58
C LEU A 166 3.84 12.60 24.46
N ALA A 167 5.14 12.76 24.31
CA ALA A 167 5.89 13.83 24.97
C ALA A 167 5.46 15.22 24.46
N ALA A 168 5.14 15.36 23.18
CA ALA A 168 4.57 16.59 22.65
C ALA A 168 3.17 16.86 23.23
N VAL A 169 2.34 15.82 23.36
CA VAL A 169 1.02 15.93 24.03
C VAL A 169 1.13 16.47 25.46
N GLU A 170 2.10 15.98 26.25
CA GLU A 170 2.30 16.45 27.63
C GLU A 170 2.87 17.87 27.71
N ARG A 171 3.87 18.16 26.86
CA ARG A 171 4.63 19.43 27.01
C ARG A 171 4.03 20.60 26.24
N LEU A 172 3.19 20.33 25.24
CA LEU A 172 2.59 21.30 24.34
C LEU A 172 1.07 21.14 24.26
N PRO A 173 0.33 21.25 25.38
CA PRO A 173 -1.08 20.84 25.45
C PRO A 173 -2.00 21.51 24.41
N THR A 174 -1.63 22.68 23.91
CA THR A 174 -2.39 23.40 22.87
C THR A 174 -1.85 23.14 21.46
N LEU A 175 -0.53 22.96 21.33
CA LEU A 175 0.17 22.86 20.03
C LEU A 175 0.52 21.43 19.63
N TRP A 176 0.28 20.44 20.50
CA TRP A 176 0.63 19.04 20.22
C TRP A 176 0.07 18.50 18.91
N PRO A 177 -1.13 18.92 18.42
CA PRO A 177 -1.61 18.38 17.14
C PRO A 177 -0.74 18.78 15.96
N VAL A 178 -0.27 20.05 15.98
CA VAL A 178 0.66 20.54 14.95
C VAL A 178 2.05 19.91 15.14
N ALA A 179 2.53 19.79 16.36
CA ALA A 179 3.80 19.15 16.65
C ALA A 179 3.77 17.66 16.27
N GLY A 180 2.72 16.92 16.65
CA GLY A 180 2.52 15.53 16.30
C GLY A 180 2.43 15.32 14.78
N TRP A 181 1.67 16.15 14.09
CA TRP A 181 1.62 16.17 12.63
C TRP A 181 3.02 16.39 12.02
N ALA A 182 3.75 17.40 12.48
CA ALA A 182 5.09 17.68 11.96
C ALA A 182 6.09 16.53 12.23
N ILE A 183 5.99 15.87 13.40
CA ILE A 183 6.79 14.68 13.75
C ILE A 183 6.50 13.55 12.77
N VAL A 184 5.22 13.23 12.50
CA VAL A 184 4.84 12.13 11.62
C VAL A 184 5.22 12.43 10.16
N VAL A 185 4.98 13.65 9.68
CA VAL A 185 5.38 14.05 8.32
C VAL A 185 6.91 14.07 8.19
N GLY A 186 7.62 14.61 9.16
CA GLY A 186 9.08 14.61 9.20
C GLY A 186 9.66 13.19 9.25
N PHE A 187 9.04 12.29 10.01
CA PHE A 187 9.41 10.89 10.02
C PHE A 187 9.17 10.21 8.67
N SER A 188 8.05 10.50 8.00
CA SER A 188 7.78 9.96 6.66
C SER A 188 8.86 10.39 5.65
N LEU A 189 9.26 11.66 5.68
CA LEU A 189 10.37 12.17 4.86
C LEU A 189 11.70 11.48 5.20
N LEU A 190 12.00 11.30 6.48
CA LEU A 190 13.20 10.59 6.94
C LEU A 190 13.20 9.14 6.42
N MET A 191 12.07 8.45 6.49
CA MET A 191 11.94 7.07 6.05
C MET A 191 12.14 6.90 4.54
N MET A 192 11.88 7.90 3.72
CA MET A 192 12.20 7.84 2.28
C MET A 192 13.71 7.68 2.01
N VAL A 193 14.56 8.05 2.98
CA VAL A 193 16.03 7.86 2.88
C VAL A 193 16.49 6.65 3.71
N VAL A 194 15.94 6.48 4.91
CA VAL A 194 16.36 5.43 5.85
C VAL A 194 15.91 4.04 5.38
N TYR A 195 14.67 3.94 4.87
CA TYR A 195 14.12 2.64 4.48
C TYR A 195 14.98 1.92 3.43
N PRO A 196 15.28 2.51 2.23
CA PRO A 196 16.02 1.80 1.20
C PRO A 196 17.48 1.52 1.56
N ARG A 197 18.05 2.25 2.52
CA ARG A 197 19.47 2.10 2.88
C ARG A 197 19.72 1.17 4.07
N PHE A 198 18.79 1.12 5.03
CA PHE A 198 18.99 0.45 6.30
C PHE A 198 17.95 -0.61 6.61
N ILE A 199 16.70 -0.42 6.17
CA ILE A 199 15.59 -1.33 6.49
C ILE A 199 15.48 -2.43 5.43
N ALA A 200 15.38 -2.05 4.15
CA ALA A 200 15.24 -3.00 3.06
C ALA A 200 16.37 -4.05 3.01
N PRO A 201 17.67 -3.69 3.25
CA PRO A 201 18.76 -4.66 3.29
C PRO A 201 18.71 -5.64 4.46
N LEU A 202 17.87 -5.44 5.46
CA LEU A 202 17.65 -6.44 6.51
C LEU A 202 16.82 -7.63 6.01
N PHE A 203 16.08 -7.43 4.93
CA PHE A 203 15.19 -8.44 4.37
C PHE A 203 15.74 -9.03 3.07
N ASN A 204 16.22 -8.21 2.14
CA ASN A 204 16.65 -8.60 0.81
C ASN A 204 18.12 -8.25 0.56
N ASP A 205 18.77 -9.00 -0.30
CA ASP A 205 20.06 -8.67 -0.86
C ASP A 205 19.86 -7.79 -2.11
N PHE A 206 20.79 -6.86 -2.35
CA PHE A 206 20.72 -5.89 -3.46
C PHE A 206 22.05 -5.93 -4.20
N ASP A 207 22.05 -6.47 -5.41
CA ASP A 207 23.23 -6.57 -6.27
C ASP A 207 23.25 -5.39 -7.26
N PRO A 208 24.34 -4.61 -7.34
CA PRO A 208 24.44 -3.51 -8.28
C PRO A 208 24.54 -4.02 -9.73
N ILE A 209 23.73 -3.48 -10.63
CA ILE A 209 23.81 -3.73 -12.07
C ILE A 209 24.75 -2.70 -12.68
N GLU A 210 26.06 -3.07 -12.80
CA GLU A 210 27.10 -2.15 -13.27
C GLU A 210 27.33 -2.19 -14.78
N SER A 211 27.03 -3.33 -15.43
CA SER A 211 27.28 -3.53 -16.87
C SER A 211 26.45 -4.68 -17.44
N GLY A 212 26.43 -4.79 -18.76
CA GLY A 212 25.74 -5.86 -19.48
C GLY A 212 24.43 -5.41 -20.14
N PRO A 213 23.76 -6.29 -20.91
CA PRO A 213 22.61 -5.93 -21.74
C PRO A 213 21.45 -5.28 -20.95
N LEU A 214 21.22 -5.69 -19.71
CA LEU A 214 20.20 -5.09 -18.85
C LEU A 214 20.59 -3.66 -18.44
N ARG A 215 21.87 -3.45 -18.09
CA ARG A 215 22.36 -2.08 -17.78
C ARG A 215 22.27 -1.18 -18.99
N ASP A 216 22.68 -1.66 -20.15
CA ASP A 216 22.62 -0.91 -21.41
C ASP A 216 21.15 -0.52 -21.74
N ALA A 217 20.19 -1.44 -21.51
CA ALA A 217 18.77 -1.17 -21.70
C ALA A 217 18.22 -0.11 -20.71
N VAL A 218 18.65 -0.16 -19.45
CA VAL A 218 18.29 0.86 -18.45
C VAL A 218 18.86 2.23 -18.82
N ASP A 219 20.13 2.29 -19.20
CA ASP A 219 20.78 3.55 -19.59
C ASP A 219 20.13 4.17 -20.82
N ASP A 220 19.76 3.36 -21.84
CA ASP A 220 19.08 3.82 -23.04
C ASP A 220 17.73 4.49 -22.73
N VAL A 221 16.88 3.88 -21.86
CA VAL A 221 15.61 4.51 -21.48
C VAL A 221 15.82 5.77 -20.66
N PHE A 222 16.87 5.83 -19.83
CA PHE A 222 17.19 7.02 -19.07
C PHE A 222 17.67 8.16 -19.96
N ASP A 223 18.51 7.88 -20.95
CA ASP A 223 18.96 8.85 -21.94
C ASP A 223 17.79 9.40 -22.76
N ARG A 224 16.88 8.53 -23.27
CA ARG A 224 15.65 8.96 -23.96
C ARG A 224 14.77 9.84 -23.09
N ALA A 225 14.67 9.51 -21.81
CA ALA A 225 13.89 10.29 -20.85
C ALA A 225 14.62 11.55 -20.36
N GLY A 226 15.89 11.77 -20.69
CA GLY A 226 16.72 12.85 -20.15
C GLY A 226 16.82 12.76 -18.62
N PHE A 227 17.21 11.57 -18.12
CA PHE A 227 17.32 11.27 -16.69
C PHE A 227 18.67 10.62 -16.40
N GLU A 228 19.26 10.98 -15.28
CA GLU A 228 20.53 10.40 -14.83
C GLU A 228 20.30 9.63 -13.52
N CYS A 229 20.69 8.36 -13.50
CA CYS A 229 20.68 7.52 -12.32
C CYS A 229 21.83 6.49 -12.38
N GLU A 230 22.80 6.64 -11.49
CA GLU A 230 23.94 5.74 -11.43
C GLU A 230 23.63 4.44 -10.67
N GLN A 231 22.65 4.49 -9.73
CA GLN A 231 22.39 3.41 -8.81
C GLN A 231 21.24 2.53 -9.30
N VAL A 232 21.54 1.47 -9.99
CA VAL A 232 20.58 0.44 -10.43
C VAL A 232 20.92 -0.86 -9.70
N TYR A 233 19.91 -1.47 -9.08
CA TYR A 233 20.06 -2.70 -8.30
C TYR A 233 19.07 -3.76 -8.77
N GLU A 234 19.52 -5.01 -8.72
CA GLU A 234 18.66 -6.19 -8.71
C GLU A 234 18.45 -6.64 -7.26
N MET A 235 17.23 -7.00 -6.93
CA MET A 235 16.84 -7.46 -5.59
C MET A 235 16.42 -8.93 -5.65
N ASP A 236 16.89 -9.76 -4.70
CA ASP A 236 16.58 -11.19 -4.56
C ASP A 236 15.12 -11.46 -4.14
N ALA A 237 14.14 -10.93 -4.88
CA ALA A 237 12.72 -11.11 -4.58
C ALA A 237 12.30 -12.59 -4.70
N SER A 238 12.88 -13.31 -5.68
CA SER A 238 12.62 -14.74 -5.96
C SER A 238 12.83 -15.64 -4.75
N ARG A 239 13.68 -15.24 -3.80
CA ARG A 239 13.90 -15.96 -2.55
C ARG A 239 12.64 -16.06 -1.66
N ARG A 240 11.67 -15.20 -1.86
CA ARG A 240 10.41 -15.13 -1.08
C ARG A 240 9.21 -15.44 -1.92
N SER A 241 9.13 -14.84 -3.08
CA SER A 241 7.94 -14.91 -3.93
C SER A 241 8.31 -14.87 -5.40
N SER A 242 7.47 -15.46 -6.24
CA SER A 242 7.58 -15.34 -7.70
C SER A 242 6.90 -14.08 -8.25
N HIS A 243 6.33 -13.23 -7.41
CA HIS A 243 5.74 -11.96 -7.85
C HIS A 243 6.81 -10.98 -8.33
N SER A 244 6.50 -10.28 -9.43
CA SER A 244 7.41 -9.35 -10.10
C SER A 244 7.05 -7.89 -9.82
N ASN A 245 8.07 -7.05 -9.66
CA ASN A 245 7.91 -5.61 -9.44
C ASN A 245 9.19 -4.85 -9.80
N ALA A 246 9.06 -3.52 -9.98
CA ALA A 246 10.16 -2.56 -10.05
C ALA A 246 9.75 -1.27 -9.34
N TYR A 247 10.72 -0.51 -8.82
CA TYR A 247 10.41 0.76 -8.17
C TYR A 247 11.60 1.73 -8.14
N PHE A 248 11.28 3.02 -8.07
CA PHE A 248 12.24 4.09 -7.85
C PHE A 248 12.15 4.59 -6.40
N VAL A 249 13.31 4.82 -5.78
CA VAL A 249 13.40 5.40 -4.43
C VAL A 249 14.53 6.42 -4.33
N GLY A 250 14.43 7.32 -3.34
CA GLY A 250 15.45 8.32 -3.03
C GLY A 250 15.26 9.66 -3.76
N PHE A 251 16.17 10.61 -3.48
CA PHE A 251 16.15 11.98 -3.99
C PHE A 251 17.55 12.44 -4.38
N GLY A 252 17.65 13.35 -5.33
CA GLY A 252 18.93 13.93 -5.75
C GLY A 252 19.94 12.84 -6.11
N GLU A 253 21.10 12.84 -5.48
CA GLU A 253 22.16 11.83 -5.65
C GLU A 253 21.86 10.49 -4.99
N THR A 254 20.77 10.37 -4.23
CA THR A 254 20.38 9.12 -3.55
C THR A 254 19.35 8.32 -4.32
N LYS A 255 19.04 8.70 -5.57
CA LYS A 255 18.13 8.00 -6.45
C LYS A 255 18.61 6.57 -6.70
N ARG A 256 17.69 5.63 -6.61
CA ARG A 256 17.93 4.22 -6.90
C ARG A 256 16.78 3.65 -7.69
N VAL A 257 17.12 2.83 -8.65
CA VAL A 257 16.22 1.93 -9.34
C VAL A 257 16.43 0.55 -8.77
N VAL A 258 15.36 -0.12 -8.43
CA VAL A 258 15.39 -1.49 -7.96
C VAL A 258 14.49 -2.33 -8.86
N LEU A 259 15.08 -3.32 -9.49
CA LEU A 259 14.40 -4.34 -10.28
C LEU A 259 14.36 -5.62 -9.46
N PHE A 260 13.22 -6.30 -9.44
CA PHE A 260 13.15 -7.65 -8.89
C PHE A 260 13.80 -8.63 -9.87
N ASP A 261 14.57 -9.57 -9.38
CA ASP A 261 15.15 -10.66 -10.17
C ASP A 261 14.07 -11.41 -10.97
N THR A 262 12.91 -11.64 -10.36
CA THR A 262 11.73 -12.21 -11.01
C THR A 262 11.22 -11.38 -12.20
N LEU A 263 11.27 -10.04 -12.14
CA LEU A 263 10.88 -9.18 -13.26
C LEU A 263 11.86 -9.32 -14.42
N VAL A 264 13.15 -9.34 -14.11
CA VAL A 264 14.24 -9.46 -15.11
C VAL A 264 14.18 -10.82 -15.81
N GLU A 265 13.81 -11.88 -15.09
CA GLU A 265 13.66 -13.22 -15.66
C GLU A 265 12.41 -13.39 -16.53
N GLN A 266 11.32 -12.69 -16.20
CA GLN A 266 10.01 -12.85 -16.85
C GLN A 266 9.77 -11.92 -18.03
N MET A 267 10.56 -10.84 -18.18
CA MET A 267 10.33 -9.81 -19.18
C MET A 267 11.49 -9.68 -20.14
N ASP A 268 11.18 -9.37 -21.42
CA ASP A 268 12.18 -8.88 -22.37
C ASP A 268 12.66 -7.47 -22.01
N HIS A 269 13.79 -7.06 -22.57
CA HIS A 269 14.39 -5.77 -22.25
C HIS A 269 13.49 -4.58 -22.62
N ASP A 270 12.72 -4.66 -23.72
CA ASP A 270 11.83 -3.59 -24.14
C ASP A 270 10.67 -3.41 -23.13
N SER A 271 10.15 -4.52 -22.59
CA SER A 271 9.13 -4.50 -21.55
C SER A 271 9.69 -3.94 -20.23
N VAL A 272 10.92 -4.30 -19.86
CA VAL A 272 11.61 -3.73 -18.69
C VAL A 272 11.81 -2.21 -18.88
N GLN A 273 12.25 -1.77 -20.07
CA GLN A 273 12.41 -0.36 -20.39
C GLN A 273 11.07 0.40 -20.27
N ALA A 274 9.97 -0.18 -20.75
CA ALA A 274 8.64 0.42 -20.65
C ALA A 274 8.17 0.57 -19.20
N VAL A 275 8.38 -0.45 -18.36
CA VAL A 275 8.11 -0.36 -16.91
C VAL A 275 8.97 0.73 -16.28
N LEU A 276 10.26 0.78 -16.60
CA LEU A 276 11.16 1.81 -16.07
C LEU A 276 10.77 3.22 -16.51
N ALA A 277 10.35 3.40 -17.77
CA ALA A 277 9.84 4.68 -18.27
C ALA A 277 8.57 5.11 -17.50
N HIS A 278 7.67 4.17 -17.21
CA HIS A 278 6.48 4.40 -16.39
C HIS A 278 6.85 4.85 -14.97
N GLU A 279 7.71 4.11 -14.29
CA GLU A 279 8.18 4.44 -12.95
C GLU A 279 8.93 5.79 -12.92
N LEU A 280 9.73 6.06 -13.94
CA LEU A 280 10.44 7.33 -14.08
C LEU A 280 9.49 8.53 -14.20
N ALA A 281 8.32 8.36 -14.82
CA ALA A 281 7.31 9.40 -14.91
C ALA A 281 6.84 9.86 -13.52
N HIS A 282 6.64 8.93 -12.57
CA HIS A 282 6.22 9.26 -11.22
C HIS A 282 7.24 10.18 -10.54
N TRP A 283 8.51 9.95 -10.78
CA TRP A 283 9.56 10.81 -10.27
C TRP A 283 9.62 12.15 -11.01
N LYS A 284 9.66 12.12 -12.34
CA LYS A 284 9.85 13.30 -13.20
C LYS A 284 8.68 14.29 -13.15
N ARG A 285 7.45 13.77 -13.04
CA ARG A 285 6.21 14.56 -12.89
C ARG A 285 5.94 15.01 -11.45
N GLY A 286 6.81 14.60 -10.50
CA GLY A 286 6.70 14.95 -9.09
C GLY A 286 5.49 14.32 -8.39
N HIS A 287 5.00 13.18 -8.86
CA HIS A 287 3.84 12.48 -8.27
C HIS A 287 4.09 12.13 -6.82
N ILE A 288 5.32 11.73 -6.46
CA ILE A 288 5.73 11.44 -5.08
C ILE A 288 5.47 12.65 -4.16
N TRP A 289 5.84 13.86 -4.61
CA TRP A 289 5.64 15.09 -3.83
C TRP A 289 4.17 15.49 -3.72
N LYS A 290 3.40 15.32 -4.80
CA LYS A 290 1.95 15.56 -4.81
C LYS A 290 1.23 14.61 -3.85
N GLN A 291 1.61 13.31 -3.89
CA GLN A 291 1.07 12.30 -2.99
C GLN A 291 1.44 12.55 -1.52
N LEU A 292 2.69 12.91 -1.26
CA LEU A 292 3.15 13.29 0.08
C LEU A 292 2.40 14.52 0.60
N GLY A 293 2.20 15.53 -0.24
CA GLY A 293 1.40 16.71 0.11
C GLY A 293 -0.05 16.36 0.46
N ALA A 294 -0.69 15.54 -0.36
CA ALA A 294 -2.05 15.05 -0.10
C ALA A 294 -2.11 14.25 1.23
N SER A 295 -1.14 13.37 1.46
CA SER A 295 -1.03 12.60 2.70
C SER A 295 -0.79 13.49 3.92
N ALA A 296 0.04 14.53 3.79
CA ALA A 296 0.29 15.50 4.86
C ALA A 296 -0.99 16.28 5.23
N VAL A 297 -1.77 16.71 4.22
CA VAL A 297 -3.06 17.36 4.46
C VAL A 297 -4.04 16.41 5.16
N GLN A 298 -4.17 15.17 4.66
CA GLN A 298 -5.01 14.15 5.26
C GLN A 298 -4.62 13.88 6.72
N MET A 299 -3.32 13.77 7.00
CA MET A 299 -2.80 13.58 8.36
C MET A 299 -3.08 14.79 9.25
N GLY A 300 -3.02 16.01 8.69
CA GLY A 300 -3.43 17.23 9.42
C GLY A 300 -4.88 17.19 9.88
N VAL A 301 -5.78 16.69 9.02
CA VAL A 301 -7.20 16.49 9.38
C VAL A 301 -7.33 15.44 10.50
N VAL A 302 -6.58 14.34 10.43
CA VAL A 302 -6.56 13.32 11.49
C VAL A 302 -6.09 13.90 12.82
N PHE A 303 -5.00 14.65 12.84
CA PHE A 303 -4.50 15.27 14.09
C PHE A 303 -5.48 16.32 14.64
N GLY A 304 -6.16 17.08 13.78
CA GLY A 304 -7.26 17.97 14.20
C GLY A 304 -8.44 17.21 14.82
N PHE A 305 -8.81 16.08 14.24
CA PHE A 305 -9.83 15.19 14.80
C PHE A 305 -9.39 14.58 16.14
N LEU A 306 -8.15 14.11 16.23
CA LEU A 306 -7.60 13.55 17.48
C LEU A 306 -7.54 14.62 18.60
N TRP A 307 -7.23 15.87 18.26
CA TRP A 307 -7.29 16.98 19.20
C TRP A 307 -8.72 17.18 19.73
N TRP A 308 -9.71 17.19 18.85
CA TRP A 308 -11.10 17.30 19.25
C TRP A 308 -11.53 16.14 20.16
N VAL A 309 -11.14 14.90 19.84
CA VAL A 309 -11.44 13.70 20.64
C VAL A 309 -10.81 13.82 22.04
N THR A 310 -9.53 14.18 22.14
CA THR A 310 -8.79 14.23 23.39
C THR A 310 -9.23 15.37 24.31
N THR A 311 -9.78 16.44 23.77
CA THR A 311 -10.33 17.57 24.55
C THR A 311 -11.80 17.38 24.92
N SER A 312 -12.45 16.37 24.37
CA SER A 312 -13.88 16.11 24.59
C SER A 312 -14.12 15.21 25.82
N GLN A 313 -14.59 15.80 26.91
CA GLN A 313 -14.83 15.08 28.19
C GLN A 313 -15.81 13.90 28.05
N TRP A 314 -16.75 13.98 27.12
CA TRP A 314 -17.73 12.90 26.90
C TRP A 314 -17.09 11.61 26.40
N VAL A 315 -15.93 11.66 25.73
CA VAL A 315 -15.20 10.47 25.25
C VAL A 315 -14.75 9.62 26.43
N TYR A 316 -14.14 10.24 27.44
CA TYR A 316 -13.67 9.56 28.64
C TYR A 316 -14.84 8.89 29.40
N ALA A 317 -15.93 9.61 29.55
CA ALA A 317 -17.13 9.08 30.22
C ALA A 317 -17.79 7.95 29.43
N ALA A 318 -17.87 8.10 28.11
CA ALA A 318 -18.56 7.16 27.21
C ALA A 318 -17.88 5.79 27.14
N PHE A 319 -16.55 5.76 27.27
CA PHE A 319 -15.73 4.53 27.22
C PHE A 319 -15.18 4.13 28.60
N SER A 320 -15.66 4.78 29.69
CA SER A 320 -15.23 4.51 31.07
C SER A 320 -13.70 4.59 31.25
N LEU A 321 -13.07 5.58 30.59
CA LEU A 321 -11.62 5.75 30.59
C LEU A 321 -11.14 6.64 31.75
N PRO A 322 -9.99 6.34 32.35
CA PRO A 322 -9.25 7.32 33.11
C PRO A 322 -8.96 8.58 32.26
N SER A 323 -8.89 9.74 32.90
CA SER A 323 -8.65 11.03 32.20
C SER A 323 -7.19 11.17 31.75
N VAL A 324 -6.73 10.23 30.92
CA VAL A 324 -5.38 10.20 30.33
C VAL A 324 -5.45 10.30 28.80
N THR A 325 -4.73 11.25 28.24
CA THR A 325 -4.85 11.61 26.82
C THR A 325 -4.54 10.46 25.87
N TYR A 326 -3.58 9.58 26.19
CA TYR A 326 -3.24 8.45 25.34
C TYR A 326 -4.39 7.44 25.16
N ALA A 327 -5.29 7.31 26.17
CA ALA A 327 -6.46 6.44 26.04
C ALA A 327 -7.48 7.03 25.04
N ALA A 328 -7.72 8.34 25.12
CA ALA A 328 -8.60 9.01 24.17
C ALA A 328 -8.00 9.03 22.75
N LEU A 329 -6.67 9.16 22.62
CA LEU A 329 -5.98 9.00 21.33
C LEU A 329 -6.20 7.63 20.72
N ALA A 330 -6.11 6.56 21.50
CA ALA A 330 -6.37 5.21 21.03
C ALA A 330 -7.80 5.06 20.51
N ILE A 331 -8.80 5.56 21.25
CA ILE A 331 -10.20 5.58 20.78
C ILE A 331 -10.34 6.44 19.50
N GLY A 332 -9.71 7.61 19.47
CA GLY A 332 -9.73 8.47 18.27
C GLY A 332 -9.18 7.78 17.03
N LEU A 333 -8.09 7.02 17.17
CA LEU A 333 -7.51 6.23 16.07
C LEU A 333 -8.46 5.12 15.58
N LEU A 334 -9.23 4.49 16.48
CA LEU A 334 -10.25 3.50 16.08
C LEU A 334 -11.37 4.12 15.22
N TYR A 335 -11.69 5.39 15.42
CA TYR A 335 -12.60 6.13 14.54
C TYR A 335 -11.91 6.58 13.24
N ALA A 336 -10.68 7.08 13.34
CA ALA A 336 -9.96 7.64 12.19
C ALA A 336 -9.70 6.61 11.09
N GLY A 337 -9.35 5.37 11.43
CA GLY A 337 -9.07 4.31 10.47
C GLY A 337 -10.20 4.07 9.47
N PRO A 338 -11.41 3.69 9.91
CA PRO A 338 -12.56 3.50 9.03
C PRO A 338 -12.93 4.75 8.24
N MET A 339 -12.86 5.94 8.87
CA MET A 339 -13.14 7.21 8.17
C MET A 339 -12.17 7.44 7.00
N LEU A 340 -10.89 7.16 7.20
CA LEU A 340 -9.88 7.24 6.13
C LEU A 340 -10.17 6.24 5.00
N SER A 341 -10.54 5.00 5.36
CA SER A 341 -10.90 3.97 4.38
C SER A 341 -12.13 4.36 3.55
N LEU A 342 -13.11 5.01 4.15
CA LEU A 342 -14.29 5.51 3.44
C LEU A 342 -13.95 6.70 2.52
N LEU A 343 -12.87 7.43 2.77
CA LEU A 343 -12.39 8.53 1.94
C LEU A 343 -11.41 8.08 0.85
N SER A 344 -11.00 6.80 0.80
CA SER A 344 -10.04 6.30 -0.19
C SER A 344 -10.41 6.57 -1.66
N PRO A 345 -11.70 6.63 -2.10
CA PRO A 345 -12.01 7.01 -3.47
C PRO A 345 -11.54 8.40 -3.88
N LEU A 346 -11.39 9.33 -2.92
CA LEU A 346 -10.87 10.67 -3.21
C LEU A 346 -9.36 10.66 -3.47
N THR A 347 -8.61 9.92 -2.66
CA THR A 347 -7.15 9.77 -2.82
C THR A 347 -6.79 8.92 -4.03
N ASN A 348 -7.56 7.86 -4.29
CA ASN A 348 -7.38 6.99 -5.45
C ASN A 348 -7.57 7.73 -6.78
N ARG A 349 -8.49 8.71 -6.86
CA ARG A 349 -8.64 9.54 -8.06
C ARG A 349 -7.36 10.27 -8.44
N LEU A 350 -6.61 10.76 -7.45
CA LEU A 350 -5.32 11.42 -7.68
C LEU A 350 -4.30 10.40 -8.21
N SER A 351 -4.20 9.23 -7.57
CA SER A 351 -3.32 8.15 -8.02
C SER A 351 -3.64 7.71 -9.45
N LEU A 352 -4.93 7.46 -9.76
CA LEU A 352 -5.36 7.08 -11.11
C LEU A 352 -5.03 8.13 -12.19
N ALA A 353 -5.05 9.42 -11.84
CA ALA A 353 -4.60 10.47 -12.77
C ALA A 353 -3.10 10.40 -13.01
N HIS A 354 -2.31 10.20 -11.95
CA HIS A 354 -0.86 10.04 -12.05
C HIS A 354 -0.45 8.81 -12.87
N GLU A 355 -1.17 7.70 -12.73
CA GLU A 355 -0.95 6.48 -13.51
C GLU A 355 -1.15 6.73 -15.01
N ARG A 356 -2.22 7.43 -15.38
CA ARG A 356 -2.47 7.79 -16.78
C ARG A 356 -1.38 8.70 -17.35
N GLU A 357 -0.88 9.66 -16.55
CA GLU A 357 0.26 10.51 -16.95
C GLU A 357 1.54 9.67 -17.09
N ALA A 358 1.73 8.63 -16.27
CA ALA A 358 2.89 7.75 -16.33
C ALA A 358 2.84 6.82 -17.54
N ASP A 359 1.67 6.27 -17.87
CA ASP A 359 1.47 5.47 -19.08
C ASP A 359 1.75 6.27 -20.35
N ASP A 360 1.22 7.50 -20.42
CA ASP A 360 1.44 8.39 -21.56
C ASP A 360 2.94 8.74 -21.71
N PHE A 361 3.62 8.99 -20.59
CA PHE A 361 5.05 9.27 -20.59
C PHE A 361 5.87 8.05 -21.04
N ALA A 362 5.51 6.84 -20.58
CA ALA A 362 6.18 5.61 -21.00
C ALA A 362 6.05 5.40 -22.50
N ALA A 363 4.84 5.50 -23.06
CA ALA A 363 4.60 5.38 -24.49
C ALA A 363 5.37 6.42 -25.30
N GLN A 364 5.43 7.69 -24.85
CA GLN A 364 6.20 8.75 -25.51
C GLN A 364 7.71 8.48 -25.46
N THR A 365 8.23 8.01 -24.34
CA THR A 365 9.67 7.70 -24.16
C THR A 365 10.09 6.52 -25.00
N MET A 366 9.24 5.49 -25.08
CA MET A 366 9.51 4.31 -25.92
C MET A 366 9.26 4.57 -27.41
N GLY A 367 8.49 5.61 -27.78
CA GLY A 367 8.08 5.90 -29.14
C GLY A 367 6.99 4.95 -29.66
N GLU A 368 6.47 4.06 -28.81
CA GLU A 368 5.43 3.09 -29.12
C GLU A 368 4.74 2.62 -27.83
N SER A 369 3.59 1.93 -27.92
CA SER A 369 2.81 1.47 -26.77
C SER A 369 2.84 -0.04 -26.56
N GLU A 370 3.42 -0.79 -27.48
CA GLU A 370 3.34 -2.25 -27.47
C GLU A 370 4.19 -2.86 -26.33
N SER A 371 5.40 -2.32 -26.07
CA SER A 371 6.26 -2.79 -24.98
C SER A 371 5.59 -2.60 -23.62
N MET A 372 4.92 -1.44 -23.40
CA MET A 372 4.15 -1.22 -22.17
C MET A 372 2.93 -2.13 -22.10
N THR A 373 2.27 -2.39 -23.24
CA THR A 373 1.14 -3.34 -23.29
C THR A 373 1.60 -4.74 -22.92
N ARG A 374 2.72 -5.24 -23.46
CA ARG A 374 3.31 -6.54 -23.09
C ARG A 374 3.68 -6.58 -21.63
N ALA A 375 4.37 -5.57 -21.11
CA ALA A 375 4.72 -5.51 -19.70
C ALA A 375 3.50 -5.61 -18.78
N LEU A 376 2.42 -4.86 -19.07
CA LEU A 376 1.18 -4.88 -18.30
C LEU A 376 0.48 -6.25 -18.36
N THR A 377 0.46 -6.90 -19.51
CA THR A 377 -0.18 -8.21 -19.68
C THR A 377 0.64 -9.29 -18.96
N THR A 378 1.97 -9.28 -19.07
CA THR A 378 2.86 -10.17 -18.33
C THR A 378 2.68 -10.04 -16.82
N LEU A 379 2.75 -8.80 -16.28
CA LEU A 379 2.52 -8.57 -14.85
C LEU A 379 1.15 -9.05 -14.37
N ALA A 380 0.10 -8.88 -15.17
CA ALA A 380 -1.24 -9.31 -14.80
C ALA A 380 -1.39 -10.83 -14.80
N GLY A 381 -0.80 -11.50 -15.80
CA GLY A 381 -0.83 -12.97 -15.93
C GLY A 381 0.00 -13.63 -14.84
N GLU A 382 1.27 -13.25 -14.73
CA GLU A 382 2.21 -13.80 -13.75
C GLU A 382 1.75 -13.61 -12.29
N ASN A 383 1.10 -12.49 -11.98
CA ASN A 383 0.57 -12.22 -10.64
C ASN A 383 -0.88 -12.71 -10.44
N LEU A 384 -1.49 -13.39 -11.38
CA LEU A 384 -2.90 -13.83 -11.37
C LEU A 384 -3.86 -12.71 -10.94
N SER A 385 -3.59 -11.49 -11.41
CA SER A 385 -4.35 -10.29 -11.06
C SER A 385 -5.74 -10.30 -11.69
N ASN A 386 -6.77 -9.79 -10.98
CA ASN A 386 -8.11 -9.64 -11.58
C ASN A 386 -8.11 -8.50 -12.63
N PRO A 387 -8.23 -8.79 -13.94
CA PRO A 387 -8.21 -7.75 -14.96
C PRO A 387 -9.52 -6.95 -15.04
N PHE A 388 -10.61 -7.48 -14.51
CA PHE A 388 -11.95 -6.91 -14.60
C PHE A 388 -12.56 -6.65 -13.20
N PRO A 389 -12.02 -5.68 -12.42
CA PRO A 389 -12.59 -5.36 -11.11
C PRO A 389 -13.95 -4.68 -11.27
N HIS A 390 -14.83 -4.89 -10.29
CA HIS A 390 -16.08 -4.14 -10.22
C HIS A 390 -15.80 -2.64 -9.99
N PRO A 391 -16.44 -1.69 -10.72
CA PRO A 391 -16.11 -0.26 -10.64
C PRO A 391 -16.18 0.33 -9.23
N TRP A 392 -17.16 -0.04 -8.42
CA TRP A 392 -17.25 0.39 -7.02
C TRP A 392 -16.10 -0.18 -6.16
N TYR A 393 -15.70 -1.42 -6.39
CA TYR A 393 -14.56 -2.00 -5.70
C TYR A 393 -13.26 -1.29 -6.11
N ALA A 394 -13.05 -1.09 -7.39
CA ALA A 394 -11.87 -0.38 -7.92
C ALA A 394 -11.76 1.05 -7.34
N ALA A 395 -12.88 1.77 -7.20
CA ALA A 395 -12.89 3.11 -6.62
C ALA A 395 -12.30 3.16 -5.19
N PHE A 396 -12.56 2.12 -4.37
CA PHE A 396 -12.07 2.06 -2.99
C PHE A 396 -10.67 1.43 -2.86
N HIS A 397 -10.31 0.47 -3.73
CA HIS A 397 -9.15 -0.39 -3.52
C HIS A 397 -8.04 -0.23 -4.55
N TYR A 398 -8.31 0.35 -5.72
CA TYR A 398 -7.34 0.43 -6.80
C TYR A 398 -6.68 1.81 -6.86
N SER A 399 -5.36 1.82 -6.80
CA SER A 399 -4.51 2.98 -7.09
C SER A 399 -4.10 3.04 -8.57
N HIS A 400 -4.19 1.91 -9.29
CA HIS A 400 -3.91 1.79 -10.73
C HIS A 400 -5.18 1.50 -11.50
N PRO A 401 -5.35 2.02 -12.74
CA PRO A 401 -6.49 1.66 -13.57
C PRO A 401 -6.45 0.16 -13.94
N PRO A 402 -7.61 -0.47 -14.21
CA PRO A 402 -7.65 -1.86 -14.68
C PRO A 402 -6.83 -2.05 -15.96
N ILE A 403 -6.14 -3.19 -16.07
CA ILE A 403 -5.25 -3.50 -17.20
C ILE A 403 -5.90 -3.31 -18.57
N PRO A 404 -7.15 -3.78 -18.82
CA PRO A 404 -7.79 -3.57 -20.14
C PRO A 404 -8.08 -2.08 -20.43
N GLU A 405 -8.30 -1.25 -19.41
CA GLU A 405 -8.44 0.21 -19.57
C GLU A 405 -7.12 0.85 -20.00
N ARG A 406 -6.01 0.48 -19.32
CA ARG A 406 -4.66 0.96 -19.63
C ARG A 406 -4.26 0.59 -21.06
N ILE A 407 -4.42 -0.68 -21.45
CA ILE A 407 -4.08 -1.18 -22.80
C ILE A 407 -4.89 -0.44 -23.89
N ARG A 408 -6.20 -0.28 -23.67
CA ARG A 408 -7.04 0.46 -24.63
C ARG A 408 -6.54 1.88 -24.81
N ARG A 409 -6.29 2.57 -23.70
CA ARG A 409 -5.83 3.96 -23.73
C ARG A 409 -4.46 4.12 -24.43
N LEU A 410 -3.54 3.22 -24.17
CA LEU A 410 -2.23 3.20 -24.82
C LEU A 410 -2.36 3.04 -26.34
N ARG A 411 -3.23 2.14 -26.81
CA ARG A 411 -3.49 1.91 -28.25
C ARG A 411 -4.18 3.11 -28.91
N ASP A 412 -5.21 3.66 -28.26
CA ASP A 412 -5.94 4.83 -28.79
C ASP A 412 -5.03 6.07 -28.88
N GLY A 413 -4.09 6.24 -27.94
CA GLY A 413 -3.13 7.35 -27.93
C GLY A 413 -2.11 7.30 -29.08
N THR A 414 -1.66 6.11 -29.46
CA THR A 414 -0.73 5.93 -30.61
C THR A 414 -1.44 6.09 -31.95
N ASP A 415 -2.69 5.67 -32.09
CA ASP A 415 -3.47 5.86 -33.31
C ASP A 415 -3.81 7.35 -33.58
N GLY A 416 -3.95 8.15 -32.52
CA GLY A 416 -4.18 9.60 -32.62
C GLY A 416 -2.95 10.36 -33.13
N SER A 417 -1.76 10.00 -32.68
CA SER A 417 -0.51 10.65 -33.09
C SER A 417 -0.13 10.35 -34.55
N SER A 418 -0.42 9.15 -35.02
CA SER A 418 -0.15 8.75 -36.42
C SER A 418 -1.11 9.42 -37.42
N ARG A 419 -2.27 9.90 -37.01
CA ARG A 419 -3.21 10.64 -37.86
C ARG A 419 -2.84 12.12 -38.03
N ASP A 420 -2.28 12.76 -37.02
CA ASP A 420 -1.84 14.15 -37.10
C ASP A 420 -0.58 14.30 -37.98
N GLU A 421 0.37 13.36 -37.95
CA GLU A 421 1.54 13.39 -38.86
C GLU A 421 1.16 13.14 -40.31
N SER A 422 0.09 12.38 -40.61
CA SER A 422 -0.34 12.12 -41.97
C SER A 422 -1.11 13.29 -42.60
N THR A 423 -1.68 14.19 -41.81
CA THR A 423 -2.41 15.38 -42.28
C THR A 423 -1.48 16.58 -42.57
N ASP A 424 -0.37 16.66 -41.86
CA ASP A 424 0.62 17.76 -42.10
C ASP A 424 1.50 17.53 -43.35
N SER A 425 1.70 16.26 -43.74
CA SER A 425 2.44 15.94 -44.99
C SER A 425 1.61 16.11 -46.26
N ALA A 426 0.30 16.23 -46.19
CA ALA A 426 -0.60 16.42 -47.33
C ALA A 426 -0.91 17.90 -47.69
N SER A 427 -0.44 18.86 -46.85
CA SER A 427 -0.67 20.30 -47.08
C SER A 427 0.54 21.04 -47.65
N SER A 428 1.61 20.33 -48.06
CA SER A 428 2.80 20.91 -48.68
C SER A 428 3.09 20.27 -50.04
N VAL A 429 2.13 20.37 -50.98
CA VAL A 429 2.37 20.21 -52.44
C VAL A 429 1.65 21.32 -53.18
#